data_52d1a1115deba055bf5b862a5fb44c38
#
_entry.id   52d1a1115deba055bf5b862a5fb44c38
#
_cell.length_a   1.000
_cell.length_b   1.000
_cell.length_c   1.000
_cell.angle_alpha   90.00
_cell.angle_beta   90.00
_cell.angle_gamma   90.00
#
_symmetry.space_group_name_H-M   'P 1'
#
loop_
_entity.id
_entity.type
_entity.pdbx_description
1 polymer ?
#
loop_
_entity_poly.entity_id
_entity_poly.type
_entity_poly.pdbx_seq_one_letter_code
_entity_poly.pdbx_strand_id
1 'polypeptide(L)'
;NEKFTGWSIGLGGKISCRLYNKLIEIHTSGRTDLVPLWKEAGWQENEPVWRVEFQLMRDVLAEHGLIGLDGVLANLNGLWNYASAEWLRLTLPNPDDQTRSRWPIHPLWGYISSIDWETDLNTLSRSFQATRIPEDKRVLALGISSMVSYMAKYGITDFDEGLDRYLLALHQHLYSCGEFDGLSGEDCLLKKVRQRGKEFNTILNIDETEQKRLEVERAAKDYRKASEGE
;
A
#
# COMPACT_ATOMS: atom_id res chain seq x y z
N ASN A 1 -2.11 -20.92 -26.63
CA ASN A 1 -1.74 -21.37 -25.28
C ASN A 1 -1.00 -20.24 -24.59
N GLU A 2 -1.70 -19.54 -23.69
CA GLU A 2 -1.06 -18.57 -22.81
C GLU A 2 -0.14 -19.31 -21.84
N LYS A 3 1.15 -18.98 -21.87
CA LYS A 3 2.10 -19.53 -20.90
C LYS A 3 2.06 -18.66 -19.65
N PHE A 4 2.00 -19.29 -18.49
CA PHE A 4 2.16 -18.59 -17.22
C PHE A 4 3.55 -17.95 -17.16
N THR A 5 3.60 -16.62 -17.09
CA THR A 5 4.84 -15.84 -17.06
C THR A 5 5.15 -15.26 -15.69
N GLY A 6 4.17 -15.23 -14.78
CA GLY A 6 4.30 -14.73 -13.42
C GLY A 6 3.00 -14.18 -12.86
N TRP A 7 3.07 -13.72 -11.63
CA TRP A 7 2.01 -13.00 -10.94
C TRP A 7 2.57 -11.88 -10.07
N SER A 8 1.68 -10.96 -9.68
CA SER A 8 2.01 -9.84 -8.78
C SER A 8 0.90 -9.64 -7.77
N ILE A 9 1.28 -9.37 -6.52
CA ILE A 9 0.35 -9.08 -5.43
C ILE A 9 0.74 -7.74 -4.80
N GLY A 10 -0.25 -6.92 -4.43
CA GLY A 10 -0.04 -5.68 -3.73
C GLY A 10 0.55 -4.54 -4.57
N LEU A 11 0.43 -4.60 -5.91
CA LEU A 11 0.91 -3.53 -6.79
C LEU A 11 0.24 -2.20 -6.45
N GLY A 12 1.05 -1.14 -6.35
CA GLY A 12 0.61 0.19 -5.94
C GLY A 12 0.42 0.37 -4.43
N GLY A 13 0.55 -0.70 -3.64
CA GLY A 13 0.52 -0.68 -2.19
C GLY A 13 1.90 -0.37 -1.57
N LYS A 14 1.93 -0.31 -0.25
CA LYS A 14 3.17 -0.09 0.51
C LYS A 14 4.12 -1.29 0.48
N ILE A 15 3.58 -2.50 0.27
CA ILE A 15 4.32 -3.74 0.07
C ILE A 15 3.77 -4.41 -1.17
N SER A 16 4.65 -4.92 -2.02
CA SER A 16 4.27 -5.73 -3.16
C SER A 16 5.22 -6.89 -3.35
N CYS A 17 4.72 -7.97 -3.96
CA CYS A 17 5.49 -9.12 -4.36
C CYS A 17 5.27 -9.40 -5.84
N ARG A 18 6.34 -9.77 -6.53
CA ARG A 18 6.32 -10.25 -7.92
C ARG A 18 7.02 -11.59 -7.98
N LEU A 19 6.39 -12.54 -8.65
CA LEU A 19 7.01 -13.78 -9.09
C LEU A 19 6.94 -13.81 -10.60
N TYR A 20 8.06 -13.91 -11.28
CA TYR A 20 8.08 -13.89 -12.74
C TYR A 20 9.24 -14.67 -13.34
N ASN A 21 9.04 -15.12 -14.58
CA ASN A 21 10.10 -15.77 -15.35
C ASN A 21 11.11 -14.71 -15.82
N LYS A 22 12.30 -14.74 -15.21
CA LYS A 22 13.34 -13.73 -15.45
C LYS A 22 13.96 -13.85 -16.85
N LEU A 23 13.95 -15.02 -17.47
CA LEU A 23 14.44 -15.18 -18.86
C LEU A 23 13.55 -14.44 -19.84
N ILE A 24 12.24 -14.51 -19.67
CA ILE A 24 11.29 -13.77 -20.53
C ILE A 24 11.49 -12.27 -20.36
N GLU A 25 11.68 -11.82 -19.13
CA GLU A 25 11.91 -10.40 -18.84
C GLU A 25 13.22 -9.90 -19.46
N ILE A 26 14.30 -10.68 -19.37
CA ILE A 26 15.59 -10.35 -19.99
C ILE A 26 15.48 -10.22 -21.50
N HIS A 27 14.72 -11.10 -22.17
CA HIS A 27 14.46 -10.98 -23.60
C HIS A 27 13.78 -9.66 -23.99
N THR A 28 12.93 -9.14 -23.11
CA THR A 28 12.21 -7.89 -23.34
C THR A 28 13.04 -6.66 -22.94
N SER A 29 13.75 -6.73 -21.80
CA SER A 29 14.51 -5.60 -21.25
C SER A 29 15.93 -5.47 -21.82
N GLY A 30 16.49 -6.54 -22.40
CA GLY A 30 17.87 -6.61 -22.87
C GLY A 30 18.94 -6.67 -21.75
N ARG A 31 18.53 -6.84 -20.48
CA ARG A 31 19.43 -6.89 -19.33
C ARG A 31 20.03 -8.28 -19.14
N THR A 32 21.17 -8.54 -19.74
CA THR A 32 21.86 -9.83 -19.69
C THR A 32 22.99 -9.90 -18.66
N ASP A 33 23.18 -8.88 -17.87
CA ASP A 33 24.24 -8.72 -16.86
C ASP A 33 24.23 -9.81 -15.78
N LEU A 34 23.08 -10.41 -15.49
CA LEU A 34 22.95 -11.49 -14.52
C LEU A 34 23.25 -12.89 -15.09
N VAL A 35 23.24 -13.06 -16.41
CA VAL A 35 23.43 -14.38 -17.06
C VAL A 35 24.81 -15.01 -16.75
N PRO A 36 25.92 -14.27 -16.74
CA PRO A 36 27.21 -14.81 -16.35
C PRO A 36 27.22 -15.35 -14.92
N LEU A 37 26.62 -14.64 -13.97
CA LEU A 37 26.53 -15.04 -12.57
C LEU A 37 25.71 -16.33 -12.38
N TRP A 38 24.64 -16.48 -13.15
CA TRP A 38 23.84 -17.72 -13.12
C TRP A 38 24.60 -18.92 -13.68
N LYS A 39 25.36 -18.71 -14.75
CA LYS A 39 26.24 -19.77 -15.32
C LYS A 39 27.31 -20.18 -14.33
N GLU A 40 27.92 -19.24 -13.65
CA GLU A 40 28.89 -19.48 -12.60
C GLU A 40 28.30 -20.25 -11.40
N ALA A 41 27.04 -19.96 -11.07
CA ALA A 41 26.25 -20.70 -10.08
C ALA A 41 25.70 -22.07 -10.57
N GLY A 42 26.03 -22.50 -11.79
CA GLY A 42 25.66 -23.79 -12.34
C GLY A 42 24.36 -23.83 -13.15
N TRP A 43 23.75 -22.67 -13.44
CA TRP A 43 22.57 -22.64 -14.30
C TRP A 43 22.86 -23.06 -15.74
N GLN A 44 21.94 -23.86 -16.30
CA GLN A 44 22.00 -24.32 -17.69
C GLN A 44 20.97 -23.59 -18.55
N GLU A 45 21.33 -23.28 -19.81
CA GLU A 45 20.54 -22.40 -20.68
C GLU A 45 19.10 -22.87 -20.98
N ASN A 46 18.79 -24.13 -20.72
CA ASN A 46 17.45 -24.69 -20.94
C ASN A 46 16.56 -24.68 -19.70
N GLU A 47 17.07 -24.22 -18.56
CA GLU A 47 16.33 -24.21 -17.31
C GLU A 47 15.64 -22.86 -17.10
N PRO A 48 14.36 -22.84 -16.70
CA PRO A 48 13.66 -21.59 -16.40
C PRO A 48 14.24 -20.95 -15.14
N VAL A 49 14.49 -19.64 -15.20
CA VAL A 49 14.89 -18.85 -14.02
C VAL A 49 13.69 -18.04 -13.53
N TRP A 50 13.28 -18.30 -12.31
CA TRP A 50 12.19 -17.58 -11.66
C TRP A 50 12.74 -16.62 -10.61
N ARG A 51 12.20 -15.41 -10.59
CA ARG A 51 12.56 -14.39 -9.61
C ARG A 51 11.39 -14.10 -8.70
N VAL A 52 11.63 -14.16 -7.40
CA VAL A 52 10.76 -13.64 -6.36
C VAL A 52 11.33 -12.31 -5.90
N GLU A 53 10.51 -11.28 -5.88
CA GLU A 53 10.92 -9.91 -5.56
C GLU A 53 9.88 -9.28 -4.65
N PHE A 54 10.32 -8.82 -3.47
CA PHE A 54 9.50 -8.02 -2.58
C PHE A 54 9.93 -6.56 -2.66
N GLN A 55 8.97 -5.68 -2.77
CA GLN A 55 9.17 -4.24 -2.70
C GLN A 55 8.52 -3.72 -1.43
N LEU A 56 9.33 -3.12 -0.55
CA LEU A 56 8.88 -2.46 0.65
C LEU A 56 9.12 -0.95 0.51
N MET A 57 8.06 -0.17 0.64
CA MET A 57 8.16 1.29 0.60
C MET A 57 8.77 1.82 1.89
N ARG A 58 9.34 3.03 1.83
CA ARG A 58 10.00 3.70 2.96
C ARG A 58 9.14 3.73 4.23
N ASP A 59 7.84 3.92 4.08
CA ASP A 59 6.90 3.93 5.22
C ASP A 59 6.92 2.61 5.99
N VAL A 60 6.98 1.48 5.27
CA VAL A 60 7.03 0.15 5.88
C VAL A 60 8.34 -0.05 6.63
N LEU A 61 9.46 0.35 6.04
CA LEU A 61 10.76 0.30 6.69
C LEU A 61 10.77 1.14 7.97
N ALA A 62 10.21 2.35 7.93
CA ALA A 62 10.07 3.21 9.09
C ALA A 62 9.16 2.61 10.17
N GLU A 63 8.06 1.94 9.78
CA GLU A 63 7.16 1.22 10.70
C GLU A 63 7.86 0.04 11.41
N HIS A 64 8.94 -0.48 10.83
CA HIS A 64 9.84 -1.46 11.45
C HIS A 64 11.02 -0.83 12.19
N GLY A 65 11.08 0.50 12.28
CA GLY A 65 12.18 1.22 12.92
C GLY A 65 13.48 1.25 12.10
N LEU A 66 13.43 0.85 10.83
CA LEU A 66 14.58 0.81 9.95
C LEU A 66 14.76 2.14 9.23
N ILE A 67 15.74 2.92 9.68
CA ILE A 67 16.07 4.23 9.12
C ILE A 67 17.48 4.16 8.49
N GLY A 68 17.57 4.52 7.22
CA GLY A 68 18.83 4.50 6.47
C GLY A 68 19.19 3.13 5.88
N LEU A 69 20.18 3.15 5.00
CA LEU A 69 20.62 1.96 4.25
C LEU A 69 21.22 0.89 5.16
N ASP A 70 22.09 1.29 6.08
CA ASP A 70 22.78 0.36 6.97
C ASP A 70 21.81 -0.42 7.86
N GLY A 71 20.76 0.27 8.36
CA GLY A 71 19.70 -0.40 9.14
C GLY A 71 18.92 -1.43 8.31
N VAL A 72 18.67 -1.16 7.04
CA VAL A 72 18.00 -2.10 6.12
C VAL A 72 18.92 -3.29 5.84
N LEU A 73 20.19 -3.06 5.49
CA LEU A 73 21.15 -4.11 5.17
C LEU A 73 21.42 -5.03 6.36
N ALA A 74 21.49 -4.48 7.57
CA ALA A 74 21.67 -5.28 8.79
C ALA A 74 20.46 -6.15 9.17
N ASN A 75 19.28 -5.90 8.57
CA ASN A 75 18.03 -6.58 8.92
C ASN A 75 17.37 -7.31 7.73
N LEU A 76 18.14 -7.72 6.74
CA LEU A 76 17.60 -8.40 5.55
C LEU A 76 16.85 -9.69 5.91
N ASN A 77 17.34 -10.50 6.83
CA ASN A 77 16.67 -11.71 7.31
C ASN A 77 15.31 -11.39 7.95
N GLY A 78 15.25 -10.36 8.80
CA GLY A 78 14.00 -9.91 9.43
C GLY A 78 12.98 -9.39 8.41
N LEU A 79 13.42 -8.61 7.43
CA LEU A 79 12.57 -8.10 6.34
C LEU A 79 12.07 -9.23 5.44
N TRP A 80 12.95 -10.18 5.11
CA TRP A 80 12.58 -11.34 4.31
C TRP A 80 11.55 -12.22 5.01
N ASN A 81 11.78 -12.52 6.29
CA ASN A 81 10.86 -13.28 7.12
C ASN A 81 9.49 -12.56 7.22
N TYR A 82 9.49 -11.25 7.50
CA TYR A 82 8.25 -10.48 7.54
C TYR A 82 7.51 -10.57 6.20
N ALA A 83 8.20 -10.35 5.08
CA ALA A 83 7.58 -10.34 3.76
C ALA A 83 7.06 -11.72 3.33
N SER A 84 7.81 -12.80 3.63
CA SER A 84 7.55 -14.15 3.13
C SER A 84 6.81 -15.07 4.10
N ALA A 85 6.71 -14.72 5.39
CA ALA A 85 6.03 -15.53 6.39
C ALA A 85 4.81 -14.84 7.03
N GLU A 86 4.86 -13.52 7.20
CA GLU A 86 3.77 -12.76 7.83
C GLU A 86 2.87 -12.04 6.82
N TRP A 87 3.48 -11.32 5.86
CA TRP A 87 2.71 -10.53 4.91
C TRP A 87 2.14 -11.37 3.76
N LEU A 88 2.93 -12.30 3.20
CA LEU A 88 2.51 -13.17 2.11
C LEU A 88 2.93 -14.61 2.38
N ARG A 89 2.00 -15.55 2.17
CA ARG A 89 2.24 -16.98 2.27
C ARG A 89 1.57 -17.71 1.12
N LEU A 90 2.29 -18.63 0.50
CA LEU A 90 1.68 -19.62 -0.39
C LEU A 90 1.35 -20.86 0.44
N THR A 91 0.08 -21.24 0.45
CA THR A 91 -0.42 -22.35 1.25
C THR A 91 -1.08 -23.41 0.37
N LEU A 92 -1.14 -24.63 0.86
CA LEU A 92 -1.90 -25.72 0.23
C LEU A 92 -3.36 -25.62 0.71
N PRO A 93 -4.35 -25.56 -0.22
CA PRO A 93 -5.74 -25.54 0.15
C PRO A 93 -6.14 -26.75 0.99
N ASN A 94 -6.81 -26.50 2.12
CA ASN A 94 -7.43 -27.54 2.93
C ASN A 94 -8.95 -27.33 2.89
N PRO A 95 -9.71 -28.18 2.18
CA PRO A 95 -11.16 -28.02 2.06
C PRO A 95 -11.89 -28.22 3.39
N ASP A 96 -11.28 -28.89 4.37
CA ASP A 96 -11.87 -29.17 5.68
C ASP A 96 -11.69 -28.00 6.68
N ASP A 97 -10.85 -27.01 6.36
CA ASP A 97 -10.62 -25.82 7.19
C ASP A 97 -10.80 -24.54 6.37
N GLN A 98 -11.87 -23.80 6.63
CA GLN A 98 -12.15 -22.53 5.95
C GLN A 98 -11.17 -21.40 6.36
N THR A 99 -10.42 -21.58 7.46
CA THR A 99 -9.49 -20.57 7.96
C THR A 99 -8.15 -20.66 7.24
N ARG A 100 -8.02 -19.91 6.16
CA ARG A 100 -6.80 -19.92 5.29
C ARG A 100 -5.49 -19.68 6.03
N SER A 101 -5.51 -18.98 7.16
CA SER A 101 -4.31 -18.74 7.99
C SER A 101 -3.73 -20.00 8.63
N ARG A 102 -4.53 -21.08 8.71
CA ARG A 102 -4.11 -22.39 9.26
C ARG A 102 -3.67 -23.37 8.19
N TRP A 103 -3.86 -23.05 6.93
CA TRP A 103 -3.47 -23.94 5.85
C TRP A 103 -1.96 -24.18 5.85
N PRO A 104 -1.52 -25.41 5.57
CA PRO A 104 -0.10 -25.73 5.56
C PRO A 104 0.64 -24.94 4.49
N ILE A 105 1.85 -24.52 4.79
CA ILE A 105 2.71 -23.80 3.85
C ILE A 105 3.09 -24.74 2.70
N HIS A 106 3.01 -24.23 1.49
CA HIS A 106 3.47 -24.96 0.30
C HIS A 106 5.00 -25.21 0.42
N PRO A 107 5.49 -26.45 0.16
CA PRO A 107 6.92 -26.78 0.35
C PRO A 107 7.88 -25.82 -0.39
N LEU A 108 7.57 -25.47 -1.63
CA LEU A 108 8.36 -24.48 -2.39
C LEU A 108 8.41 -23.12 -1.68
N TRP A 109 7.31 -22.70 -1.06
CA TRP A 109 7.28 -21.42 -0.34
C TRP A 109 8.05 -21.51 0.98
N GLY A 110 8.02 -22.65 1.65
CA GLY A 110 8.86 -22.92 2.81
C GLY A 110 10.35 -22.80 2.47
N TYR A 111 10.76 -23.33 1.31
CA TYR A 111 12.13 -23.17 0.82
C TYR A 111 12.49 -21.70 0.53
N ILE A 112 11.61 -20.94 -0.14
CA ILE A 112 11.82 -19.51 -0.41
C ILE A 112 11.92 -18.72 0.90
N SER A 113 11.08 -19.01 1.89
CA SER A 113 11.06 -18.30 3.16
C SER A 113 12.30 -18.61 4.03
N SER A 114 12.96 -19.75 3.82
CA SER A 114 14.14 -20.18 4.57
C SER A 114 15.46 -19.60 4.02
N ILE A 115 15.43 -18.74 3.01
CA ILE A 115 16.64 -18.10 2.48
C ILE A 115 17.29 -17.25 3.57
N ASP A 116 18.57 -17.51 3.81
CA ASP A 116 19.40 -16.76 4.75
C ASP A 116 20.22 -15.69 4.00
N TRP A 117 20.10 -14.46 4.45
CA TRP A 117 20.81 -13.30 3.91
C TRP A 117 22.09 -12.98 4.71
N GLU A 118 22.55 -13.92 5.55
CA GLU A 118 23.75 -13.78 6.37
C GLU A 118 23.71 -12.54 7.30
N THR A 119 22.52 -12.19 7.77
CA THR A 119 22.30 -11.11 8.74
C THR A 119 21.63 -11.65 10.00
N ASP A 120 21.65 -10.88 11.09
CA ASP A 120 21.00 -11.30 12.33
C ASP A 120 19.50 -11.57 12.13
N LEU A 121 19.01 -12.65 12.75
CA LEU A 121 17.58 -12.98 12.82
C LEU A 121 16.88 -12.08 13.84
N ASN A 122 16.74 -10.82 13.52
CA ASN A 122 15.92 -9.92 14.33
C ASN A 122 14.46 -10.09 13.95
N THR A 123 13.63 -10.48 14.90
CA THR A 123 12.17 -10.48 14.71
C THR A 123 11.71 -9.03 14.59
N LEU A 124 11.42 -8.61 13.38
CA LEU A 124 10.90 -7.26 13.13
C LEU A 124 9.41 -7.25 13.45
N SER A 125 9.02 -6.54 14.49
CA SER A 125 7.62 -6.24 14.75
C SER A 125 7.26 -4.89 14.16
N ARG A 126 6.16 -4.83 13.43
CA ARG A 126 5.65 -3.59 12.84
C ARG A 126 5.01 -2.75 13.94
N SER A 127 5.64 -1.66 14.31
CA SER A 127 5.01 -0.68 15.19
C SER A 127 4.33 0.39 14.35
N PHE A 128 3.02 0.41 14.38
CA PHE A 128 2.26 1.53 13.83
C PHE A 128 2.41 2.71 14.77
N GLN A 129 3.44 3.52 14.57
CA GLN A 129 3.48 4.81 15.25
C GLN A 129 2.29 5.62 14.74
N ALA A 130 1.47 6.09 15.68
CA ALA A 130 0.21 6.80 15.44
C ALA A 130 0.38 8.16 14.71
N THR A 131 1.59 8.58 14.41
CA THR A 131 1.92 9.88 13.83
C THR A 131 1.99 9.85 12.31
N ARG A 132 0.90 9.41 11.67
CA ARG A 132 0.67 9.71 10.24
C ARG A 132 0.04 11.08 10.03
N ILE A 133 -0.15 11.82 11.10
CA ILE A 133 -0.68 13.19 11.04
C ILE A 133 0.41 14.05 10.40
N PRO A 134 0.17 14.65 9.25
CA PRO A 134 1.15 15.54 8.63
C PRO A 134 1.32 16.77 9.52
N GLU A 135 2.55 17.28 9.61
CA GLU A 135 2.80 18.53 10.31
C GLU A 135 1.96 19.68 9.70
N ASP A 136 1.38 20.52 10.55
CA ASP A 136 0.59 21.68 10.13
C ASP A 136 1.33 22.53 9.10
N LYS A 137 2.63 22.75 9.29
CA LYS A 137 3.48 23.46 8.35
C LYS A 137 3.39 22.91 6.93
N ARG A 138 3.38 21.59 6.78
CA ARG A 138 3.28 20.92 5.47
C ARG A 138 1.89 21.07 4.86
N VAL A 139 0.86 20.91 5.68
CA VAL A 139 -0.54 21.05 5.23
C VAL A 139 -0.82 22.48 4.77
N LEU A 140 -0.39 23.45 5.58
CA LEU A 140 -0.55 24.87 5.27
C LEU A 140 0.26 25.29 4.02
N ALA A 141 1.50 24.79 3.87
CA ALA A 141 2.30 25.08 2.67
C ALA A 141 1.64 24.57 1.38
N LEU A 142 0.99 23.39 1.42
CA LEU A 142 0.23 22.87 0.28
C LEU A 142 -1.00 23.74 -0.04
N GLY A 143 -1.72 24.19 0.98
CA GLY A 143 -2.86 25.10 0.84
C GLY A 143 -2.45 26.42 0.21
N ILE A 144 -1.39 27.05 0.74
CA ILE A 144 -0.84 28.31 0.20
C ILE A 144 -0.37 28.12 -1.25
N SER A 145 0.34 27.05 -1.57
CA SER A 145 0.80 26.77 -2.94
C SER A 145 -0.36 26.65 -3.94
N SER A 146 -1.45 26.02 -3.53
CA SER A 146 -2.64 25.91 -4.35
C SER A 146 -3.33 27.26 -4.57
N MET A 147 -3.45 28.06 -3.52
CA MET A 147 -3.99 29.43 -3.59
C MET A 147 -3.15 30.33 -4.49
N VAL A 148 -1.82 30.32 -4.33
CA VAL A 148 -0.89 31.11 -5.17
C VAL A 148 -1.02 30.71 -6.65
N SER A 149 -1.15 29.44 -6.95
CA SER A 149 -1.37 28.96 -8.31
C SER A 149 -2.70 29.47 -8.89
N TYR A 150 -3.74 29.52 -8.08
CA TYR A 150 -5.03 30.09 -8.46
C TYR A 150 -4.92 31.59 -8.72
N MET A 151 -4.28 32.34 -7.82
CA MET A 151 -4.06 33.78 -7.97
C MET A 151 -3.28 34.10 -9.26
N ALA A 152 -2.19 33.35 -9.51
CA ALA A 152 -1.37 33.53 -10.71
C ALA A 152 -2.20 33.25 -11.99
N LYS A 153 -3.04 32.22 -11.99
CA LYS A 153 -3.93 31.89 -13.11
C LYS A 153 -4.88 33.04 -13.48
N TYR A 154 -5.37 33.75 -12.49
CA TYR A 154 -6.35 34.83 -12.68
C TYR A 154 -5.76 36.24 -12.61
N GLY A 155 -4.43 36.37 -12.49
CA GLY A 155 -3.75 37.66 -12.45
C GLY A 155 -4.04 38.46 -11.16
N ILE A 156 -4.38 37.80 -10.06
CA ILE A 156 -4.69 38.43 -8.78
C ILE A 156 -3.39 38.61 -8.01
N THR A 157 -3.07 39.84 -7.62
CA THR A 157 -1.84 40.17 -6.87
C THR A 157 -2.12 40.59 -5.42
N ASP A 158 -3.36 40.97 -5.12
CA ASP A 158 -3.80 41.27 -3.77
C ASP A 158 -4.10 39.98 -3.00
N PHE A 159 -3.58 39.85 -1.78
CA PHE A 159 -3.69 38.63 -0.98
C PHE A 159 -5.12 38.40 -0.49
N ASP A 160 -5.77 39.45 0.02
CA ASP A 160 -7.11 39.32 0.62
C ASP A 160 -8.14 39.04 -0.50
N GLU A 161 -8.07 39.72 -1.62
CA GLU A 161 -8.88 39.42 -2.80
C GLU A 161 -8.62 37.98 -3.30
N GLY A 162 -7.36 37.56 -3.33
CA GLY A 162 -6.98 36.21 -3.74
C GLY A 162 -7.54 35.12 -2.85
N LEU A 163 -7.48 35.34 -1.54
CA LEU A 163 -8.02 34.39 -0.54
C LEU A 163 -9.53 34.26 -0.68
N ASP A 164 -10.26 35.37 -0.75
CA ASP A 164 -11.71 35.38 -0.86
C ASP A 164 -12.18 34.68 -2.14
N ARG A 165 -11.57 35.00 -3.26
CA ARG A 165 -11.91 34.36 -4.55
C ARG A 165 -11.56 32.89 -4.58
N TYR A 166 -10.42 32.51 -3.97
CA TYR A 166 -10.00 31.11 -3.88
C TYR A 166 -10.96 30.28 -3.02
N LEU A 167 -11.37 30.80 -1.86
CA LEU A 167 -12.34 30.14 -0.99
C LEU A 167 -13.72 30.00 -1.68
N LEU A 168 -14.17 31.03 -2.38
CA LEU A 168 -15.42 30.96 -3.16
C LEU A 168 -15.34 29.89 -4.24
N ALA A 169 -14.22 29.82 -4.97
CA ALA A 169 -14.00 28.82 -6.02
C ALA A 169 -13.93 27.40 -5.46
N LEU A 170 -13.30 27.21 -4.30
CA LEU A 170 -13.29 25.92 -3.60
C LEU A 170 -14.69 25.48 -3.19
N HIS A 171 -15.47 26.40 -2.64
CA HIS A 171 -16.85 26.13 -2.24
C HIS A 171 -17.70 25.72 -3.45
N GLN A 172 -17.65 26.47 -4.54
CA GLN A 172 -18.36 26.13 -5.78
C GLN A 172 -17.93 24.77 -6.34
N HIS A 173 -16.62 24.47 -6.29
CA HIS A 173 -16.11 23.18 -6.75
C HIS A 173 -16.61 22.01 -5.88
N LEU A 174 -16.67 22.18 -4.56
CA LEU A 174 -17.21 21.16 -3.67
C LEU A 174 -18.68 20.85 -3.94
N TYR A 175 -19.48 21.87 -4.22
CA TYR A 175 -20.89 21.67 -4.57
C TYR A 175 -21.06 20.98 -5.94
N SER A 176 -20.25 21.34 -6.94
CA SER A 176 -20.32 20.70 -8.25
C SER A 176 -19.85 19.23 -8.23
N CYS A 177 -18.91 18.87 -7.34
CA CYS A 177 -18.48 17.46 -7.16
C CYS A 177 -19.57 16.59 -6.51
N GLY A 178 -20.42 17.18 -5.68
CA GLY A 178 -21.51 16.45 -5.01
C GLY A 178 -22.62 15.99 -5.97
N GLU A 179 -22.86 16.72 -7.06
CA GLU A 179 -23.88 16.36 -8.05
C GLU A 179 -23.57 15.07 -8.82
N PHE A 180 -22.29 14.68 -8.95
CA PHE A 180 -21.89 13.47 -9.68
C PHE A 180 -22.14 12.16 -8.89
N ASP A 181 -22.07 12.20 -7.56
CA ASP A 181 -22.23 11.00 -6.69
C ASP A 181 -23.61 10.94 -6.00
N GLY A 182 -24.52 11.89 -6.26
CA GLY A 182 -25.80 12.00 -5.56
C GLY A 182 -25.69 12.36 -4.07
N LEU A 183 -24.51 12.86 -3.65
CA LEU A 183 -24.21 13.33 -2.31
C LEU A 183 -24.18 14.87 -2.31
N SER A 184 -24.53 15.51 -1.19
CA SER A 184 -24.27 16.93 -1.05
C SER A 184 -22.76 17.21 -1.01
N GLY A 185 -22.34 18.43 -1.37
CA GLY A 185 -20.93 18.82 -1.31
C GLY A 185 -20.33 18.66 0.09
N GLU A 186 -21.13 18.88 1.13
CA GLU A 186 -20.75 18.68 2.54
C GLU A 186 -20.54 17.20 2.87
N ASP A 187 -21.43 16.31 2.42
CA ASP A 187 -21.30 14.87 2.62
C ASP A 187 -20.06 14.32 1.91
N CYS A 188 -19.75 14.82 0.71
CA CYS A 188 -18.55 14.47 -0.03
C CYS A 188 -17.29 14.90 0.73
N LEU A 189 -17.27 16.11 1.31
CA LEU A 189 -16.18 16.60 2.14
C LEU A 189 -16.01 15.75 3.40
N LEU A 190 -17.09 15.50 4.14
CA LEU A 190 -17.08 14.66 5.34
C LEU A 190 -16.60 13.25 5.04
N LYS A 191 -17.00 12.65 3.93
CA LYS A 191 -16.49 11.34 3.48
C LYS A 191 -14.96 11.36 3.32
N LYS A 192 -14.41 12.40 2.69
CA LYS A 192 -12.96 12.58 2.52
C LYS A 192 -12.26 12.81 3.86
N VAL A 193 -12.82 13.62 4.75
CA VAL A 193 -12.28 13.87 6.11
C VAL A 193 -12.23 12.55 6.90
N ARG A 194 -13.30 11.76 6.86
CA ARG A 194 -13.35 10.44 7.53
C ARG A 194 -12.31 9.47 6.96
N GLN A 195 -12.12 9.47 5.64
CA GLN A 195 -11.09 8.66 5.01
C GLN A 195 -9.68 9.08 5.48
N ARG A 196 -9.38 10.38 5.47
CA ARG A 196 -8.10 10.91 5.96
C ARG A 196 -7.91 10.68 7.46
N GLY A 197 -8.95 10.82 8.27
CA GLY A 197 -8.91 10.52 9.69
C GLY A 197 -8.50 9.07 9.97
N LYS A 198 -8.99 8.11 9.16
CA LYS A 198 -8.55 6.71 9.24
C LYS A 198 -7.08 6.54 8.83
N GLU A 199 -6.65 7.22 7.77
CA GLU A 199 -5.26 7.18 7.32
C GLU A 199 -4.30 7.75 8.39
N PHE A 200 -4.73 8.79 9.09
CA PHE A 200 -3.97 9.45 10.17
C PHE A 200 -4.16 8.80 11.54
N ASN A 201 -5.04 7.82 11.65
CA ASN A 201 -5.47 7.23 12.93
C ASN A 201 -5.97 8.31 13.93
N THR A 202 -6.64 9.34 13.42
CA THR A 202 -7.16 10.45 14.21
C THR A 202 -8.56 10.11 14.71
N ILE A 203 -8.83 10.35 15.99
CA ILE A 203 -10.18 10.28 16.54
C ILE A 203 -10.92 11.54 16.06
N LEU A 204 -11.86 11.33 15.17
CA LEU A 204 -12.76 12.41 14.74
C LEU A 204 -13.87 12.55 15.78
N ASN A 205 -14.22 13.79 16.16
CA ASN A 205 -15.43 14.08 16.95
C ASN A 205 -16.67 13.79 16.08
N ILE A 206 -16.99 12.52 15.95
CA ILE A 206 -18.22 12.05 15.33
C ILE A 206 -19.19 11.80 16.47
N ASP A 207 -20.42 12.31 16.36
CA ASP A 207 -21.49 12.05 17.31
C ASP A 207 -21.60 10.51 17.52
N GLU A 208 -21.61 10.06 18.79
CA GLU A 208 -21.67 8.64 19.14
C GLU A 208 -22.87 7.92 18.49
N THR A 209 -23.95 8.65 18.25
CA THR A 209 -25.15 8.15 17.55
C THR A 209 -24.85 7.80 16.10
N GLU A 210 -24.03 8.58 15.45
CA GLU A 210 -23.64 8.36 14.05
C GLU A 210 -22.60 7.24 13.92
N GLN A 211 -21.69 7.09 14.89
CA GLN A 211 -20.78 5.95 14.96
C GLN A 211 -21.54 4.63 15.09
N LYS A 212 -22.50 4.56 16.03
CA LYS A 212 -23.36 3.37 16.21
C LYS A 212 -24.17 3.05 14.96
N ARG A 213 -24.69 4.05 14.27
CA ARG A 213 -25.42 3.86 13.00
C ARG A 213 -24.51 3.27 11.91
N LEU A 214 -23.29 3.80 11.77
CA LEU A 214 -22.30 3.29 10.80
C LEU A 214 -21.82 1.87 11.12
N GLU A 215 -21.69 1.53 12.40
CA GLU A 215 -21.36 0.15 12.83
C GLU A 215 -22.50 -0.82 12.52
N VAL A 216 -23.74 -0.41 12.77
CA VAL A 216 -24.94 -1.23 12.44
C VAL A 216 -25.06 -1.42 10.92
N GLU A 217 -24.86 -0.37 10.13
CA GLU A 217 -24.88 -0.48 8.66
C GLU A 217 -23.77 -1.39 8.12
N ARG A 218 -22.56 -1.34 8.72
CA ARG A 218 -21.47 -2.27 8.38
C ARG A 218 -21.80 -3.70 8.73
N ALA A 219 -22.25 -3.95 9.95
CA ALA A 219 -22.64 -5.26 10.40
C ALA A 219 -23.77 -5.85 9.53
N ALA A 220 -24.75 -5.03 9.14
CA ALA A 220 -25.81 -5.44 8.22
C ALA A 220 -25.30 -5.75 6.80
N LYS A 221 -24.31 -5.01 6.32
CA LYS A 221 -23.68 -5.23 5.01
C LYS A 221 -22.81 -6.47 4.99
N ASP A 222 -22.05 -6.71 6.05
CA ASP A 222 -21.23 -7.90 6.21
C ASP A 222 -22.10 -9.16 6.38
N TYR A 223 -23.22 -9.04 7.10
CA TYR A 223 -24.20 -10.11 7.23
C TYR A 223 -24.87 -10.46 5.87
N ARG A 224 -25.22 -9.46 5.06
CA ARG A 224 -25.77 -9.71 3.71
C ARG A 224 -24.76 -10.41 2.81
N LYS A 225 -23.49 -9.95 2.78
CA LYS A 225 -22.43 -10.61 2.03
C LYS A 225 -22.21 -12.06 2.48
N ALA A 226 -22.28 -12.32 3.77
CA ALA A 226 -22.15 -13.66 4.31
C ALA A 226 -23.36 -14.55 3.99
N SER A 227 -24.58 -13.99 3.87
CA SER A 227 -25.82 -14.71 3.58
C SER A 227 -26.09 -14.92 2.08
N GLU A 228 -25.55 -14.04 1.22
CA GLU A 228 -25.76 -14.08 -0.24
C GLU A 228 -24.67 -14.86 -0.99
N GLY A 229 -23.65 -15.35 -0.30
CA GLY A 229 -22.67 -16.31 -0.84
C GLY A 229 -21.77 -15.76 -1.93
N GLU A 230 -21.46 -14.45 -1.93
CA GLU A 230 -20.43 -13.82 -2.76
C GLU A 230 -19.07 -13.71 -2.04
#